data_a4ac706b163a2c9f9b4b466e89cd355b
#
_entry.id   a4ac706b163a2c9f9b4b466e89cd355b
#
_cell.length_a   1.000
_cell.length_b   1.000
_cell.length_c   1.000
_cell.angle_alpha   90.00
_cell.angle_beta   90.00
_cell.angle_gamma   90.00
#
_symmetry.space_group_name_H-M   'P 1'
#
loop_
_entity.id
_entity.type
_entity.pdbx_description
1 polymer ?
#
loop_
_entity_poly.entity_id
_entity_poly.type
_entity_poly.pdbx_seq_one_letter_code
_entity_poly.pdbx_strand_id
1 'polypeptide(L)'
;GRTEKKDYLQIHIDAVLNLSTVDVALVTAANFKVVVDAVNSTGGIYLPALLRQMGVEVVELFCEPNGHFPHNPEPLPEHLHDLCSMVVETNSDLGFVVDPDVDRLAIVSEDGSLFGEEYTLVAVADHVLKTQKGDTVSNLSSTRALRDVTEAYGFAYHASAVGEVNVVTKMKEVSAPIGGEGNGGIIYPELHYGRDSLVGVALF
;
A
#
# COMPACT_ATOMS: atom_id res chain seq x y z
N GLY A 1 30.37 -18.12 9.85
CA GLY A 1 29.77 -17.15 8.93
C GLY A 1 30.08 -15.72 9.38
N ARG A 2 30.11 -14.79 8.47
CA ARG A 2 30.26 -13.35 8.76
C ARG A 2 28.86 -12.72 8.72
N THR A 3 28.49 -11.97 9.77
CA THR A 3 27.25 -11.19 9.77
C THR A 3 27.60 -9.74 9.46
N GLU A 4 26.90 -9.14 8.49
CA GLU A 4 27.01 -7.73 8.12
C GLU A 4 25.64 -7.08 8.41
N LYS A 5 25.65 -5.94 9.12
CA LYS A 5 24.45 -5.10 9.28
C LYS A 5 24.50 -4.03 8.20
N LYS A 6 23.43 -3.89 7.43
CA LYS A 6 23.25 -2.86 6.41
C LYS A 6 21.88 -2.21 6.61
N ASP A 7 21.85 -0.89 6.57
CA ASP A 7 20.60 -0.15 6.55
C ASP A 7 20.09 -0.08 5.11
N TYR A 8 18.88 -0.57 4.89
CA TYR A 8 18.22 -0.59 3.59
C TYR A 8 17.11 0.45 3.47
N LEU A 9 16.81 1.22 4.53
CA LEU A 9 15.72 2.19 4.55
C LEU A 9 15.78 3.14 3.35
N GLN A 10 16.87 3.89 3.21
CA GLN A 10 16.99 4.87 2.13
C GLN A 10 17.05 4.21 0.74
N ILE A 11 17.70 3.05 0.64
CA ILE A 11 17.79 2.30 -0.63
C ILE A 11 16.40 1.92 -1.14
N HIS A 12 15.51 1.45 -0.23
CA HIS A 12 14.16 1.06 -0.59
C HIS A 12 13.29 2.29 -0.91
N ILE A 13 13.36 3.33 -0.08
CA ILE A 13 12.65 4.58 -0.35
C ILE A 13 13.05 5.16 -1.70
N ASP A 14 14.36 5.24 -2.00
CA ASP A 14 14.85 5.75 -3.29
C ASP A 14 14.31 4.91 -4.45
N ALA A 15 14.24 3.58 -4.29
CA ALA A 15 13.69 2.70 -5.32
C ALA A 15 12.20 2.97 -5.57
N VAL A 16 11.39 3.16 -4.50
CA VAL A 16 9.97 3.50 -4.60
C VAL A 16 9.78 4.86 -5.27
N LEU A 17 10.51 5.90 -4.82
CA LEU A 17 10.39 7.26 -5.36
C LEU A 17 10.85 7.40 -6.82
N ASN A 18 11.66 6.45 -7.32
CA ASN A 18 12.12 6.43 -8.71
C ASN A 18 11.26 5.56 -9.63
N LEU A 19 10.15 4.98 -9.14
CA LEU A 19 9.22 4.24 -9.99
C LEU A 19 8.60 5.16 -11.05
N SER A 20 8.42 4.64 -12.26
CA SER A 20 7.92 5.40 -13.40
C SER A 20 6.50 5.96 -13.22
N THR A 21 5.74 5.36 -12.30
CA THR A 21 4.35 5.72 -11.98
C THR A 21 4.21 6.61 -10.74
N VAL A 22 5.30 6.93 -10.04
CA VAL A 22 5.30 7.81 -8.85
C VAL A 22 5.69 9.23 -9.25
N ASP A 23 4.79 10.19 -9.06
CA ASP A 23 5.04 11.62 -9.31
C ASP A 23 5.18 12.39 -7.99
N VAL A 24 6.40 12.42 -7.46
CA VAL A 24 6.74 13.12 -6.20
C VAL A 24 6.42 14.62 -6.29
N ALA A 25 6.59 15.24 -7.45
CA ALA A 25 6.32 16.66 -7.61
C ALA A 25 4.81 16.97 -7.51
N LEU A 26 3.98 16.12 -8.08
CA LEU A 26 2.52 16.22 -7.98
C LEU A 26 2.06 16.05 -6.53
N VAL A 27 2.55 15.02 -5.81
CA VAL A 27 2.22 14.78 -4.40
C VAL A 27 2.66 15.95 -3.53
N THR A 28 3.90 16.44 -3.70
CA THR A 28 4.41 17.59 -2.96
C THR A 28 3.56 18.84 -3.18
N ALA A 29 3.11 19.08 -4.41
CA ALA A 29 2.26 20.24 -4.75
C ALA A 29 0.85 20.17 -4.14
N ALA A 30 0.36 18.98 -3.86
CA ALA A 30 -0.95 18.77 -3.25
C ALA A 30 -1.00 19.16 -1.75
N ASN A 31 0.15 19.21 -1.07
CA ASN A 31 0.29 19.54 0.36
C ASN A 31 -0.56 18.65 1.27
N PHE A 32 -0.59 17.35 1.00
CA PHE A 32 -1.33 16.38 1.80
C PHE A 32 -0.86 16.35 3.26
N LYS A 33 -1.82 16.12 4.15
CA LYS A 33 -1.62 15.78 5.55
C LYS A 33 -2.20 14.39 5.83
N VAL A 34 -1.40 13.49 6.37
CA VAL A 34 -1.72 12.07 6.48
C VAL A 34 -1.46 11.54 7.89
N VAL A 35 -2.39 10.77 8.44
CA VAL A 35 -2.14 9.97 9.65
C VAL A 35 -1.57 8.62 9.25
N VAL A 36 -0.51 8.19 9.93
CA VAL A 36 0.09 6.85 9.74
C VAL A 36 -0.05 6.06 11.03
N ASP A 37 -0.74 4.94 10.96
CA ASP A 37 -0.78 3.91 11.99
C ASP A 37 0.10 2.73 11.56
N ALA A 38 1.17 2.50 12.31
CA ALA A 38 2.12 1.42 12.04
C ALA A 38 2.10 0.33 13.13
N VAL A 39 1.07 0.29 13.95
CA VAL A 39 0.84 -0.71 15.02
C VAL A 39 2.10 -0.98 15.89
N ASN A 40 2.90 0.07 16.14
CA ASN A 40 4.19 0.02 16.82
C ASN A 40 5.17 -1.02 16.23
N SER A 41 5.19 -1.10 14.91
CA SER A 41 6.03 -2.02 14.13
C SER A 41 7.06 -1.29 13.27
N THR A 42 7.71 -2.01 12.38
CA THR A 42 8.71 -1.48 11.44
C THR A 42 8.15 -0.41 10.49
N GLY A 43 6.84 -0.46 10.20
CA GLY A 43 6.14 0.55 9.41
C GLY A 43 6.31 1.97 9.96
N GLY A 44 6.43 2.14 11.28
CA GLY A 44 6.65 3.43 11.93
C GLY A 44 8.00 4.10 11.58
N ILE A 45 8.96 3.32 11.09
CA ILE A 45 10.23 3.84 10.58
C ILE A 45 10.10 4.21 9.09
N TYR A 46 9.51 3.32 8.28
CA TYR A 46 9.56 3.38 6.83
C TYR A 46 8.51 4.32 6.23
N LEU A 47 7.24 4.24 6.65
CA LEU A 47 6.17 5.06 6.07
C LEU A 47 6.32 6.54 6.33
N PRO A 48 6.56 7.01 7.57
CA PRO A 48 6.79 8.43 7.82
C PRO A 48 7.98 8.98 7.06
N ALA A 49 9.06 8.18 6.90
CA ALA A 49 10.25 8.58 6.16
C ALA A 49 9.97 8.72 4.65
N LEU A 50 9.21 7.79 4.05
CA LEU A 50 8.79 7.86 2.65
C LEU A 50 7.90 9.09 2.41
N LEU A 51 6.81 9.23 3.18
CA LEU A 51 5.83 10.30 3.01
C LEU A 51 6.44 11.70 3.16
N ARG A 52 7.33 11.90 4.14
CA ARG A 52 8.05 13.17 4.30
C ARG A 52 8.94 13.49 3.10
N GLN A 53 9.56 12.50 2.48
CA GLN A 53 10.36 12.71 1.25
C GLN A 53 9.46 13.01 0.03
N MET A 54 8.19 12.63 0.08
CA MET A 54 7.16 13.03 -0.90
C MET A 54 6.55 14.40 -0.61
N GLY A 55 7.00 15.10 0.46
CA GLY A 55 6.48 16.42 0.83
C GLY A 55 5.17 16.40 1.61
N VAL A 56 4.79 15.25 2.17
CA VAL A 56 3.55 15.05 2.94
C VAL A 56 3.76 15.41 4.40
N GLU A 57 2.81 16.14 5.01
CA GLU A 57 2.74 16.33 6.47
C GLU A 57 2.25 15.03 7.13
N VAL A 58 3.03 14.48 8.07
CA VAL A 58 2.72 13.19 8.69
C VAL A 58 2.39 13.36 10.17
N VAL A 59 1.21 12.88 10.55
CA VAL A 59 0.78 12.67 11.93
C VAL A 59 1.03 11.20 12.27
N GLU A 60 1.88 10.95 13.25
CA GLU A 60 2.24 9.60 13.65
C GLU A 60 1.29 9.06 14.73
N LEU A 61 0.69 7.91 14.47
CA LEU A 61 -0.11 7.12 15.40
C LEU A 61 0.54 5.74 15.52
N PHE A 62 0.90 5.33 16.74
CA PHE A 62 1.51 4.01 16.99
C PHE A 62 2.72 3.69 16.09
N CYS A 63 3.62 4.67 15.92
CA CYS A 63 4.81 4.56 15.08
C CYS A 63 6.11 4.25 15.86
N GLU A 64 6.05 3.97 17.18
CA GLU A 64 7.21 3.56 17.95
C GLU A 64 7.49 2.05 17.77
N PRO A 65 8.59 1.62 17.11
CA PRO A 65 8.81 0.22 16.73
C PRO A 65 9.26 -0.65 17.91
N ASN A 66 8.45 -0.66 18.98
CA ASN A 66 8.72 -1.41 20.21
C ASN A 66 8.10 -2.82 20.22
N GLY A 67 7.25 -3.15 19.24
CA GLY A 67 6.57 -4.44 19.11
C GLY A 67 5.41 -4.66 20.09
N HIS A 68 5.01 -3.64 20.85
CA HIS A 68 3.82 -3.68 21.70
C HIS A 68 2.63 -3.13 20.92
N PHE A 69 1.90 -4.03 20.27
CA PHE A 69 0.78 -3.67 19.43
C PHE A 69 -0.38 -3.10 20.27
N PRO A 70 -0.80 -1.85 20.03
CA PRO A 70 -1.88 -1.20 20.78
C PRO A 70 -3.28 -1.76 20.43
N HIS A 71 -3.42 -2.33 19.25
CA HIS A 71 -4.61 -3.04 18.77
C HIS A 71 -4.19 -4.31 18.02
N ASN A 72 -5.16 -5.11 17.58
CA ASN A 72 -4.86 -6.26 16.73
C ASN A 72 -4.15 -5.77 15.46
N PRO A 73 -2.98 -6.38 15.11
CA PRO A 73 -2.15 -5.89 14.01
C PRO A 73 -2.73 -6.11 12.61
N GLU A 74 -3.79 -6.91 12.46
CA GLU A 74 -4.50 -6.99 11.18
C GLU A 74 -5.30 -5.71 10.95
N PRO A 75 -5.15 -5.03 9.79
CA PRO A 75 -5.83 -3.78 9.49
C PRO A 75 -7.30 -4.00 9.09
N LEU A 76 -8.07 -4.64 9.97
CA LEU A 76 -9.50 -4.88 9.81
C LEU A 76 -10.34 -3.74 10.38
N PRO A 77 -11.54 -3.48 9.87
CA PRO A 77 -12.39 -2.37 10.26
C PRO A 77 -12.58 -2.20 11.78
N GLU A 78 -12.75 -3.30 12.51
CA GLU A 78 -12.95 -3.30 13.96
C GLU A 78 -11.74 -2.85 14.78
N HIS A 79 -10.57 -2.72 14.15
CA HIS A 79 -9.32 -2.35 14.82
C HIS A 79 -8.84 -0.93 14.51
N LEU A 80 -9.54 -0.20 13.63
CA LEU A 80 -9.08 1.09 13.07
C LEU A 80 -9.75 2.31 13.70
N HIS A 81 -10.44 2.17 14.84
CA HIS A 81 -11.18 3.27 15.48
C HIS A 81 -10.28 4.47 15.82
N ASP A 82 -9.08 4.22 16.35
CA ASP A 82 -8.16 5.29 16.73
C ASP A 82 -7.66 6.04 15.49
N LEU A 83 -7.34 5.32 14.40
CA LEU A 83 -6.96 5.93 13.14
C LEU A 83 -8.09 6.77 12.55
N CYS A 84 -9.32 6.23 12.49
CA CYS A 84 -10.50 6.95 11.99
C CYS A 84 -10.74 8.25 12.77
N SER A 85 -10.64 8.19 14.11
CA SER A 85 -10.80 9.36 14.99
C SER A 85 -9.68 10.37 14.76
N MET A 86 -8.42 9.92 14.68
CA MET A 86 -7.26 10.79 14.51
C MET A 86 -7.28 11.53 13.17
N VAL A 87 -7.72 10.89 12.08
CA VAL A 87 -7.87 11.54 10.77
C VAL A 87 -8.81 12.75 10.87
N VAL A 88 -9.98 12.56 11.49
CA VAL A 88 -10.97 13.63 11.66
C VAL A 88 -10.47 14.72 12.62
N GLU A 89 -9.93 14.34 13.77
CA GLU A 89 -9.47 15.28 14.81
C GLU A 89 -8.32 16.17 14.34
N THR A 90 -7.45 15.65 13.50
CA THR A 90 -6.29 16.38 12.95
C THR A 90 -6.59 17.10 11.64
N ASN A 91 -7.81 16.95 11.10
CA ASN A 91 -8.18 17.41 9.75
C ASN A 91 -7.18 16.94 8.72
N SER A 92 -6.85 15.64 8.75
CA SER A 92 -5.97 15.02 7.78
C SER A 92 -6.77 14.60 6.54
N ASP A 93 -6.11 14.63 5.37
CA ASP A 93 -6.72 14.27 4.09
C ASP A 93 -7.03 12.77 4.00
N LEU A 94 -6.22 11.95 4.68
CA LEU A 94 -6.42 10.50 4.79
C LEU A 94 -5.59 9.88 5.92
N GLY A 95 -5.85 8.60 6.21
CA GLY A 95 -5.06 7.77 7.09
C GLY A 95 -4.57 6.51 6.39
N PHE A 96 -3.32 6.11 6.65
CA PHE A 96 -2.77 4.83 6.26
C PHE A 96 -2.53 3.96 7.48
N VAL A 97 -2.89 2.69 7.40
CA VAL A 97 -2.52 1.67 8.39
C VAL A 97 -1.84 0.50 7.71
N VAL A 98 -0.79 0.01 8.34
CA VAL A 98 -0.04 -1.17 7.88
C VAL A 98 0.08 -2.21 8.98
N ASP A 99 0.21 -3.46 8.58
CA ASP A 99 0.50 -4.57 9.47
C ASP A 99 2.00 -4.63 9.86
N PRO A 100 2.41 -5.54 10.78
CA PRO A 100 3.75 -5.52 11.35
C PRO A 100 4.91 -5.73 10.39
N ASP A 101 4.72 -6.46 9.31
CA ASP A 101 5.72 -6.72 8.27
C ASP A 101 5.54 -5.86 7.01
N VAL A 102 4.58 -4.89 7.10
CA VAL A 102 4.39 -3.80 6.12
C VAL A 102 4.04 -4.33 4.72
N ASP A 103 3.25 -5.39 4.67
CA ASP A 103 2.84 -6.01 3.41
C ASP A 103 1.35 -5.83 3.09
N ARG A 104 0.53 -5.34 4.07
CA ARG A 104 -0.89 -5.01 3.91
C ARG A 104 -1.12 -3.53 4.21
N LEU A 105 -1.94 -2.90 3.38
CA LEU A 105 -2.29 -1.48 3.48
C LEU A 105 -3.81 -1.31 3.49
N ALA A 106 -4.34 -0.69 4.55
CA ALA A 106 -5.70 -0.16 4.53
C ALA A 106 -5.70 1.36 4.64
N ILE A 107 -6.78 1.98 4.18
CA ILE A 107 -6.89 3.42 3.99
C ILE A 107 -8.16 3.93 4.66
N VAL A 108 -8.05 5.09 5.31
CA VAL A 108 -9.16 5.85 5.92
C VAL A 108 -9.28 7.17 5.17
N SER A 109 -10.50 7.51 4.78
CA SER A 109 -10.83 8.77 4.09
C SER A 109 -10.86 9.95 5.08
N GLU A 110 -10.87 11.18 4.56
CA GLU A 110 -10.86 12.44 5.33
C GLU A 110 -12.02 12.60 6.31
N ASP A 111 -13.14 11.92 6.09
CA ASP A 111 -14.31 11.92 6.97
C ASP A 111 -14.24 10.84 8.06
N GLY A 112 -13.14 10.09 8.15
CA GLY A 112 -12.96 8.97 9.07
C GLY A 112 -13.62 7.67 8.60
N SER A 113 -14.21 7.63 7.41
CA SER A 113 -14.76 6.40 6.85
C SER A 113 -13.67 5.50 6.27
N LEU A 114 -13.90 4.20 6.30
CA LEU A 114 -12.97 3.22 5.73
C LEU A 114 -13.09 3.21 4.21
N PHE A 115 -11.97 3.35 3.51
CA PHE A 115 -11.91 3.17 2.06
C PHE A 115 -12.19 1.72 1.65
N GLY A 116 -11.83 0.78 2.52
CA GLY A 116 -11.95 -0.67 2.35
C GLY A 116 -10.68 -1.28 1.75
N GLU A 117 -10.10 -2.23 2.49
CA GLU A 117 -8.82 -2.84 2.12
C GLU A 117 -8.82 -3.49 0.73
N GLU A 118 -9.95 -4.08 0.31
CA GLU A 118 -10.10 -4.66 -1.03
C GLU A 118 -9.98 -3.65 -2.16
N TYR A 119 -10.32 -2.37 -1.92
CA TYR A 119 -10.28 -1.31 -2.91
C TYR A 119 -8.89 -0.67 -3.04
N THR A 120 -7.98 -0.89 -2.09
CA THR A 120 -6.59 -0.41 -2.18
C THR A 120 -5.94 -0.89 -3.49
N LEU A 121 -5.99 -2.19 -3.75
CA LEU A 121 -5.46 -2.76 -5.01
C LEU A 121 -6.20 -2.23 -6.24
N VAL A 122 -7.50 -2.02 -6.16
CA VAL A 122 -8.31 -1.52 -7.28
C VAL A 122 -7.90 -0.10 -7.67
N ALA A 123 -7.76 0.79 -6.68
CA ALA A 123 -7.36 2.19 -6.92
C ALA A 123 -5.93 2.28 -7.48
N VAL A 124 -4.99 1.53 -6.89
CA VAL A 124 -3.60 1.47 -7.38
C VAL A 124 -3.54 0.89 -8.80
N ALA A 125 -4.30 -0.16 -9.09
CA ALA A 125 -4.36 -0.74 -10.44
C ALA A 125 -4.96 0.25 -11.47
N ASP A 126 -6.01 1.00 -11.10
CA ASP A 126 -6.55 2.05 -11.97
C ASP A 126 -5.48 3.10 -12.30
N HIS A 127 -4.70 3.53 -11.31
CA HIS A 127 -3.59 4.46 -11.53
C HIS A 127 -2.52 3.88 -12.46
N VAL A 128 -2.06 2.66 -12.20
CA VAL A 128 -1.01 1.99 -12.99
C VAL A 128 -1.47 1.78 -14.44
N LEU A 129 -2.70 1.31 -14.66
CA LEU A 129 -3.22 1.00 -16.00
C LEU A 129 -3.43 2.24 -16.89
N LYS A 130 -3.44 3.45 -16.31
CA LYS A 130 -3.45 4.70 -17.11
C LYS A 130 -2.19 4.84 -17.96
N THR A 131 -1.07 4.34 -17.51
CA THR A 131 0.24 4.49 -18.16
C THR A 131 0.88 3.17 -18.57
N GLN A 132 0.71 2.11 -17.80
CA GLN A 132 1.26 0.79 -18.07
C GLN A 132 0.16 -0.16 -18.55
N LYS A 133 0.29 -0.61 -19.79
CA LYS A 133 -0.67 -1.54 -20.39
C LYS A 133 -0.38 -2.97 -19.98
N GLY A 134 -1.42 -3.72 -19.64
CA GLY A 134 -1.29 -5.15 -19.33
C GLY A 134 -2.43 -5.70 -18.49
N ASP A 135 -2.41 -6.99 -18.33
CA ASP A 135 -3.38 -7.74 -17.54
C ASP A 135 -3.17 -7.52 -16.03
N THR A 136 -4.16 -7.79 -15.21
CA THR A 136 -4.03 -7.76 -13.76
C THR A 136 -4.28 -9.13 -13.14
N VAL A 137 -3.76 -9.31 -11.92
CA VAL A 137 -3.92 -10.57 -11.16
C VAL A 137 -4.31 -10.28 -9.74
N SER A 138 -5.33 -10.99 -9.22
CA SER A 138 -5.53 -11.09 -7.77
C SER A 138 -5.94 -12.51 -7.37
N ASN A 139 -5.99 -12.77 -6.06
CA ASN A 139 -6.47 -14.04 -5.57
C ASN A 139 -8.01 -14.11 -5.59
N LEU A 140 -8.56 -15.30 -5.42
CA LEU A 140 -10.00 -15.57 -5.48
C LEU A 140 -10.80 -14.98 -4.29
N SER A 141 -10.15 -14.52 -3.23
CA SER A 141 -10.79 -13.85 -2.10
C SER A 141 -10.86 -12.32 -2.27
N SER A 142 -10.43 -11.80 -3.40
CA SER A 142 -10.47 -10.36 -3.70
C SER A 142 -11.79 -9.94 -4.34
N THR A 143 -12.13 -8.65 -4.21
CA THR A 143 -13.31 -8.07 -4.85
C THR A 143 -13.27 -8.20 -6.38
N ARG A 144 -14.46 -8.29 -6.99
CA ARG A 144 -14.60 -8.27 -8.45
C ARG A 144 -14.20 -6.92 -9.08
N ALA A 145 -14.13 -5.85 -8.31
CA ALA A 145 -13.88 -4.50 -8.83
C ALA A 145 -12.56 -4.40 -9.62
N LEU A 146 -11.51 -5.15 -9.25
CA LEU A 146 -10.27 -5.20 -10.02
C LEU A 146 -10.49 -5.71 -11.44
N ARG A 147 -11.32 -6.76 -11.61
CA ARG A 147 -11.69 -7.25 -12.95
C ARG A 147 -12.39 -6.17 -13.75
N ASP A 148 -13.39 -5.51 -13.15
CA ASP A 148 -14.21 -4.52 -13.85
C ASP A 148 -13.34 -3.33 -14.32
N VAL A 149 -12.40 -2.87 -13.50
CA VAL A 149 -11.40 -1.84 -13.86
C VAL A 149 -10.50 -2.34 -14.98
N THR A 150 -9.93 -3.55 -14.87
CA THR A 150 -9.02 -4.11 -15.88
C THR A 150 -9.69 -4.23 -17.24
N GLU A 151 -10.91 -4.76 -17.28
CA GLU A 151 -11.71 -4.92 -18.49
C GLU A 151 -12.08 -3.55 -19.12
N ALA A 152 -12.32 -2.50 -18.29
CA ALA A 152 -12.56 -1.15 -18.78
C ALA A 152 -11.36 -0.54 -19.53
N TYR A 153 -10.13 -0.95 -19.17
CA TYR A 153 -8.91 -0.60 -19.92
C TYR A 153 -8.66 -1.52 -21.14
N GLY A 154 -9.49 -2.53 -21.35
CA GLY A 154 -9.37 -3.48 -22.49
C GLY A 154 -8.37 -4.60 -22.26
N PHE A 155 -8.00 -4.89 -21.01
CA PHE A 155 -7.09 -5.96 -20.65
C PHE A 155 -7.81 -7.11 -19.96
N ALA A 156 -7.13 -8.26 -19.79
CA ALA A 156 -7.66 -9.43 -19.13
C ALA A 156 -7.32 -9.44 -17.62
N TYR A 157 -8.33 -9.80 -16.82
CA TYR A 157 -8.12 -10.11 -15.41
C TYR A 157 -7.90 -11.61 -15.21
N HIS A 158 -6.94 -11.97 -14.36
CA HIS A 158 -6.64 -13.34 -14.01
C HIS A 158 -6.78 -13.57 -12.50
N ALA A 159 -7.59 -14.56 -12.13
CA ALA A 159 -7.69 -15.01 -10.74
C ALA A 159 -6.67 -16.10 -10.44
N SER A 160 -6.08 -16.08 -9.25
CA SER A 160 -5.24 -17.15 -8.73
C SER A 160 -5.86 -17.78 -7.47
N ALA A 161 -5.31 -18.92 -7.04
CA ALA A 161 -5.61 -19.42 -5.70
C ALA A 161 -5.12 -18.40 -4.63
N VAL A 162 -5.70 -18.47 -3.44
CA VAL A 162 -5.31 -17.64 -2.29
C VAL A 162 -3.85 -17.93 -1.91
N GLY A 163 -3.14 -16.87 -1.54
CA GLY A 163 -1.73 -16.90 -1.15
C GLY A 163 -0.84 -16.20 -2.18
N GLU A 164 0.03 -15.32 -1.68
CA GLU A 164 0.93 -14.48 -2.47
C GLU A 164 1.70 -15.23 -3.55
N VAL A 165 2.26 -16.41 -3.22
CA VAL A 165 3.03 -17.23 -4.17
C VAL A 165 2.22 -17.59 -5.41
N ASN A 166 0.91 -17.85 -5.25
CA ASN A 166 0.03 -18.17 -6.37
C ASN A 166 -0.25 -16.93 -7.24
N VAL A 167 -0.45 -15.77 -6.60
CA VAL A 167 -0.60 -14.48 -7.28
C VAL A 167 0.66 -14.18 -8.09
N VAL A 168 1.82 -14.23 -7.47
CA VAL A 168 3.14 -13.96 -8.10
C VAL A 168 3.40 -14.90 -9.27
N THR A 169 3.11 -16.18 -9.10
CA THR A 169 3.26 -17.17 -10.18
C THR A 169 2.40 -16.78 -11.38
N LYS A 170 1.13 -16.46 -11.15
CA LYS A 170 0.22 -16.04 -12.21
C LYS A 170 0.64 -14.71 -12.84
N MET A 171 1.08 -13.74 -12.05
CA MET A 171 1.60 -12.47 -12.57
C MET A 171 2.78 -12.66 -13.53
N LYS A 172 3.72 -13.55 -13.18
CA LYS A 172 4.87 -13.89 -14.04
C LYS A 172 4.44 -14.60 -15.33
N GLU A 173 3.44 -15.50 -15.25
CA GLU A 173 2.92 -16.21 -16.43
C GLU A 173 2.31 -15.25 -17.46
N VAL A 174 1.56 -14.22 -16.99
CA VAL A 174 0.86 -13.28 -17.88
C VAL A 174 1.58 -11.95 -18.04
N SER A 175 2.75 -11.78 -17.42
CA SER A 175 3.50 -10.51 -17.41
C SER A 175 2.69 -9.32 -16.93
N ALA A 176 1.88 -9.52 -15.87
CA ALA A 176 1.02 -8.48 -15.32
C ALA A 176 1.84 -7.33 -14.71
N PRO A 177 1.55 -6.05 -15.04
CA PRO A 177 2.25 -4.90 -14.46
C PRO A 177 1.83 -4.61 -13.00
N ILE A 178 0.69 -5.10 -12.57
CA ILE A 178 0.16 -4.93 -11.21
C ILE A 178 -0.66 -6.14 -10.80
N GLY A 179 -0.60 -6.50 -9.55
CA GLY A 179 -1.43 -7.51 -8.93
C GLY A 179 -1.39 -7.41 -7.41
N GLY A 180 -2.04 -8.34 -6.74
CA GLY A 180 -2.08 -8.34 -5.28
C GLY A 180 -3.19 -9.19 -4.68
N GLU A 181 -3.53 -8.89 -3.45
CA GLU A 181 -4.57 -9.58 -2.69
C GLU A 181 -5.58 -8.57 -2.12
N GLY A 182 -6.83 -9.01 -1.92
CA GLY A 182 -7.93 -8.18 -1.40
C GLY A 182 -7.76 -7.74 0.06
N ASN A 183 -6.70 -8.16 0.73
CA ASN A 183 -6.32 -7.74 2.08
C ASN A 183 -5.40 -6.49 2.10
N GLY A 184 -5.35 -5.72 1.02
CA GLY A 184 -4.50 -4.54 0.88
C GLY A 184 -3.06 -4.82 0.43
N GLY A 185 -2.74 -6.06 0.07
CA GLY A 185 -1.41 -6.44 -0.41
C GLY A 185 -1.19 -6.06 -1.87
N ILE A 186 -0.28 -5.14 -2.14
CA ILE A 186 0.07 -4.66 -3.47
C ILE A 186 1.36 -5.31 -3.94
N ILE A 187 1.37 -5.85 -5.16
CA ILE A 187 2.56 -6.41 -5.82
C ILE A 187 2.80 -5.63 -7.10
N TYR A 188 3.93 -4.91 -7.17
CA TYR A 188 4.31 -4.08 -8.29
C TYR A 188 5.65 -4.50 -8.87
N PRO A 189 5.68 -5.26 -9.98
CA PRO A 189 6.88 -5.90 -10.52
C PRO A 189 8.00 -4.96 -10.95
N GLU A 190 7.71 -3.67 -11.25
CA GLU A 190 8.76 -2.69 -11.55
C GLU A 190 9.71 -2.52 -10.36
N LEU A 191 9.21 -2.71 -9.12
CA LEU A 191 10.04 -2.74 -7.92
C LEU A 191 10.47 -4.19 -7.61
N HIS A 192 9.52 -5.06 -7.29
CA HIS A 192 9.74 -6.48 -7.00
C HIS A 192 8.43 -7.28 -6.97
N TYR A 193 8.53 -8.61 -6.85
CA TYR A 193 7.39 -9.52 -6.78
C TYR A 193 6.98 -9.91 -5.35
N GLY A 194 7.15 -9.03 -4.36
CA GLY A 194 6.60 -9.17 -3.02
C GLY A 194 5.49 -8.16 -2.78
N ARG A 195 4.60 -8.42 -1.84
CA ARG A 195 3.65 -7.41 -1.37
C ARG A 195 4.43 -6.31 -0.65
N ASP A 196 4.06 -5.05 -0.87
CA ASP A 196 4.79 -3.90 -0.33
C ASP A 196 3.86 -2.70 -0.13
N SER A 197 3.65 -2.34 1.14
CA SER A 197 2.78 -1.22 1.48
C SER A 197 3.39 0.13 1.13
N LEU A 198 4.73 0.28 1.08
CA LEU A 198 5.36 1.54 0.68
C LEU A 198 5.04 1.85 -0.79
N VAL A 199 5.09 0.83 -1.64
CA VAL A 199 4.65 0.96 -3.04
C VAL A 199 3.17 1.30 -3.11
N GLY A 200 2.34 0.60 -2.32
CA GLY A 200 0.90 0.87 -2.26
C GLY A 200 0.60 2.33 -1.90
N VAL A 201 1.27 2.86 -0.87
CA VAL A 201 1.15 4.26 -0.42
C VAL A 201 1.61 5.26 -1.49
N ALA A 202 2.74 4.98 -2.15
CA ALA A 202 3.30 5.90 -3.15
C ALA A 202 2.51 5.94 -4.46
N LEU A 203 1.75 4.88 -4.78
CA LEU A 203 0.92 4.77 -5.99
C LEU A 203 -0.53 5.19 -5.77
N PHE A 204 -1.01 5.24 -4.52
CA PHE A 204 -2.34 5.68 -4.15
C PHE A 204 -2.43 7.20 -4.17
#